data_b2a0732a31eaf770f92b1fa40c00601f
#
_entry.id   b2a0732a31eaf770f92b1fa40c00601f
#
_cell.length_a   1.000
_cell.length_b   1.000
_cell.length_c   1.000
_cell.angle_alpha   90.00
_cell.angle_beta   90.00
_cell.angle_gamma   90.00
#
_symmetry.space_group_name_H-M   'P 1'
#
loop_
_entity.id
_entity.type
_entity.pdbx_description
1 polymer ?
#
loop_
_entity_poly.entity_id
_entity_poly.type
_entity_poly.pdbx_seq_one_letter_code
_entity_poly.pdbx_strand_id
1 'polypeptide(L)'
;MGQMKKNIRIFAVLASLLPVFFIAGCNSDGPVVEQPEKTYYDLAQRRMKANNFFSAIESLEAIESRYPFGRYAEQAQSELIYAFFMNGEDEASHEAAEKFIRLNPRHPNIDYAYFMRGIASYTRDKGMFARVFKSDLSNRDISGAKQAFSELSEFLTRFPQSQYAPYASQRLIYLRSLIAKNELAAADYYIKRKAYVAALRRAKYVIENIPNSSETMRALKVARECYKELGYFELMDDIDDVINANKHLLKEEKPKKSRNFFSRNAPAPTLN
;
A
#
# COMPACT_ATOMS: atom_id res chain seq x y z
N MET A 1 -44.49 52.63 -16.83
CA MET A 1 -43.17 53.15 -16.37
C MET A 1 -42.99 53.14 -14.84
N GLY A 2 -44.03 53.10 -14.03
CA GLY A 2 -43.97 53.09 -12.56
C GLY A 2 -43.56 51.76 -11.91
N GLN A 3 -43.99 50.64 -12.46
CA GLN A 3 -43.71 49.28 -11.91
C GLN A 3 -42.26 48.85 -12.05
N MET A 4 -41.61 49.22 -13.15
CA MET A 4 -40.20 48.87 -13.41
C MET A 4 -39.21 49.60 -12.45
N LYS A 5 -39.51 50.83 -12.07
CA LYS A 5 -38.70 51.61 -11.09
C LYS A 5 -38.85 51.07 -9.66
N LYS A 6 -40.00 50.45 -9.30
CA LYS A 6 -40.23 49.86 -7.98
C LYS A 6 -39.46 48.57 -7.80
N ASN A 7 -39.43 47.74 -8.85
CA ASN A 7 -38.68 46.45 -8.85
C ASN A 7 -37.14 46.68 -8.81
N ILE A 8 -36.63 47.72 -9.48
CA ILE A 8 -35.20 48.04 -9.46
C ILE A 8 -34.75 48.51 -8.05
N ARG A 9 -35.62 49.26 -7.34
CA ARG A 9 -35.32 49.68 -5.95
C ARG A 9 -35.32 48.52 -4.97
N ILE A 10 -36.20 47.54 -5.13
CA ILE A 10 -36.24 46.33 -4.29
C ILE A 10 -35.02 45.47 -4.57
N PHE A 11 -34.61 45.31 -5.84
CA PHE A 11 -33.40 44.59 -6.21
C PHE A 11 -32.12 45.26 -5.70
N ALA A 12 -32.02 46.59 -5.71
CA ALA A 12 -30.91 47.34 -5.20
C ALA A 12 -30.77 47.21 -3.66
N VAL A 13 -31.88 47.16 -2.92
CA VAL A 13 -31.88 46.97 -1.46
C VAL A 13 -31.54 45.52 -1.09
N LEU A 14 -31.99 44.51 -1.85
CA LEU A 14 -31.60 43.12 -1.64
C LEU A 14 -30.12 42.90 -1.97
N ALA A 15 -29.59 43.53 -3.01
CA ALA A 15 -28.18 43.43 -3.40
C ALA A 15 -27.22 44.10 -2.40
N SER A 16 -27.67 45.12 -1.67
CA SER A 16 -26.85 45.78 -0.64
C SER A 16 -26.80 45.03 0.70
N LEU A 17 -27.73 44.07 0.95
CA LEU A 17 -27.78 43.21 2.14
C LEU A 17 -26.93 41.93 2.01
N LEU A 18 -26.55 41.53 0.79
CA LEU A 18 -25.72 40.34 0.55
C LEU A 18 -24.27 40.40 1.11
N PRO A 19 -23.54 41.54 1.10
CA PRO A 19 -22.17 41.55 1.58
C PRO A 19 -22.04 41.52 3.11
N VAL A 20 -23.10 41.79 3.89
CA VAL A 20 -23.03 41.77 5.37
C VAL A 20 -22.99 40.38 5.95
N PHE A 21 -23.43 39.33 5.21
CA PHE A 21 -23.40 37.95 5.68
C PHE A 21 -22.03 37.26 5.52
N PHE A 22 -21.10 37.86 4.73
CA PHE A 22 -19.77 37.25 4.48
C PHE A 22 -18.70 37.65 5.51
N ILE A 23 -18.98 38.58 6.44
CA ILE A 23 -17.98 39.06 7.41
C ILE A 23 -18.11 38.36 8.80
N ALA A 24 -19.15 37.55 9.02
CA ALA A 24 -19.36 36.86 10.30
C ALA A 24 -18.69 35.49 10.42
N GLY A 25 -17.77 35.17 9.52
CA GLY A 25 -17.13 33.84 9.42
C GLY A 25 -15.64 33.85 9.65
N CYS A 26 -15.10 34.60 10.60
CA CYS A 26 -13.71 34.43 11.04
C CYS A 26 -13.56 35.02 12.44
N ASN A 27 -13.48 34.18 13.40
CA ASN A 27 -12.46 34.13 14.44
C ASN A 27 -13.00 33.58 15.74
N SER A 28 -12.69 32.34 15.97
CA SER A 28 -12.63 31.78 17.32
C SER A 28 -11.29 31.09 17.57
N ASP A 29 -10.23 31.62 16.98
CA ASP A 29 -8.89 31.28 17.44
C ASP A 29 -8.54 32.19 18.63
N GLY A 30 -9.14 31.88 19.78
CA GLY A 30 -8.54 32.28 21.04
C GLY A 30 -7.11 31.76 21.11
N PRO A 31 -6.21 32.35 21.93
CA PRO A 31 -4.85 31.83 22.06
C PRO A 31 -4.92 30.33 22.32
N VAL A 32 -4.30 29.54 21.41
CA VAL A 32 -4.24 28.09 21.57
C VAL A 32 -3.51 27.85 22.90
N VAL A 33 -4.27 27.54 23.94
CA VAL A 33 -3.69 27.20 25.24
C VAL A 33 -2.88 25.94 25.00
N GLU A 34 -1.56 26.09 25.08
CA GLU A 34 -0.63 24.99 24.91
C GLU A 34 -0.90 23.94 25.98
N GLN A 35 -1.44 22.80 25.56
CA GLN A 35 -1.77 21.72 26.49
C GLN A 35 -0.53 20.87 26.71
N PRO A 36 -0.32 20.28 27.89
CA PRO A 36 0.79 19.37 28.14
C PRO A 36 0.81 18.21 27.15
N GLU A 37 2.02 17.76 26.76
CA GLU A 37 2.23 16.65 25.84
C GLU A 37 1.35 15.42 26.16
N LYS A 38 1.28 15.07 27.45
CA LYS A 38 0.44 13.97 27.93
C LYS A 38 -1.04 14.12 27.54
N THR A 39 -1.57 15.32 27.53
CA THR A 39 -2.97 15.57 27.17
C THR A 39 -3.24 15.22 25.72
N TYR A 40 -2.35 15.61 24.80
CA TYR A 40 -2.44 15.23 23.39
C TYR A 40 -2.32 13.72 23.22
N TYR A 41 -1.41 13.07 23.95
CA TYR A 41 -1.22 11.64 23.89
C TYR A 41 -2.47 10.88 24.39
N ASP A 42 -2.99 11.23 25.58
CA ASP A 42 -4.20 10.62 26.14
C ASP A 42 -5.43 10.84 25.22
N LEU A 43 -5.50 11.98 24.54
CA LEU A 43 -6.54 12.28 23.56
C LEU A 43 -6.41 11.40 22.33
N ALA A 44 -5.19 11.26 21.78
CA ALA A 44 -4.90 10.36 20.65
C ALA A 44 -5.31 8.92 20.97
N GLN A 45 -4.93 8.42 22.15
CA GLN A 45 -5.28 7.07 22.59
C GLN A 45 -6.80 6.84 22.65
N ARG A 46 -7.55 7.80 23.22
CA ARG A 46 -9.02 7.72 23.24
C ARG A 46 -9.63 7.71 21.84
N ARG A 47 -9.11 8.54 20.93
CA ARG A 47 -9.58 8.63 19.54
C ARG A 47 -9.28 7.36 18.77
N MET A 48 -8.09 6.76 18.92
CA MET A 48 -7.73 5.47 18.30
C MET A 48 -8.63 4.33 18.82
N LYS A 49 -8.88 4.26 20.11
CA LYS A 49 -9.80 3.27 20.70
C LYS A 49 -11.24 3.42 20.19
N ALA A 50 -11.64 4.63 19.85
CA ALA A 50 -12.94 4.93 19.24
C ALA A 50 -12.94 4.73 17.71
N ASN A 51 -11.85 4.23 17.10
CA ASN A 51 -11.64 4.13 15.65
C ASN A 51 -11.75 5.47 14.89
N ASN A 52 -11.59 6.59 15.60
CA ASN A 52 -11.54 7.92 15.00
C ASN A 52 -10.08 8.26 14.67
N PHE A 53 -9.55 7.59 13.63
CA PHE A 53 -8.14 7.72 13.24
C PHE A 53 -7.81 9.10 12.70
N PHE A 54 -8.73 9.74 11.99
CA PHE A 54 -8.53 11.11 11.51
C PHE A 54 -8.19 12.07 12.66
N SER A 55 -9.03 12.13 13.68
CA SER A 55 -8.75 13.01 14.83
C SER A 55 -7.58 12.53 15.68
N ALA A 56 -7.28 11.22 15.70
CA ALA A 56 -6.10 10.70 16.37
C ALA A 56 -4.81 11.23 15.71
N ILE A 57 -4.75 11.24 14.39
CA ILE A 57 -3.63 11.80 13.60
C ILE A 57 -3.37 13.25 14.02
N GLU A 58 -4.40 14.11 14.06
CA GLU A 58 -4.25 15.51 14.50
C GLU A 58 -3.56 15.64 15.88
N SER A 59 -3.92 14.75 16.82
CA SER A 59 -3.33 14.76 18.16
C SER A 59 -1.89 14.28 18.19
N LEU A 60 -1.56 13.25 17.39
CA LEU A 60 -0.21 12.69 17.29
C LEU A 60 0.73 13.65 16.55
N GLU A 61 0.27 14.30 15.49
CA GLU A 61 1.02 15.34 14.76
C GLU A 61 1.27 16.58 15.65
N ALA A 62 0.32 16.93 16.52
CA ALA A 62 0.53 17.99 17.51
C ALA A 62 1.65 17.65 18.49
N ILE A 63 1.82 16.37 18.88
CA ILE A 63 2.96 15.93 19.69
C ILE A 63 4.25 16.07 18.88
N GLU A 64 4.28 15.54 17.66
CA GLU A 64 5.47 15.55 16.82
C GLU A 64 5.97 16.97 16.53
N SER A 65 5.04 17.92 16.31
CA SER A 65 5.38 19.31 15.98
C SER A 65 5.76 20.16 17.19
N ARG A 66 5.08 19.97 18.33
CA ARG A 66 5.25 20.82 19.52
C ARG A 66 6.24 20.24 20.52
N TYR A 67 6.33 18.92 20.59
CA TYR A 67 7.15 18.20 21.56
C TYR A 67 8.06 17.17 20.88
N PRO A 68 8.92 17.58 19.90
CA PRO A 68 9.72 16.63 19.08
C PRO A 68 10.73 15.82 19.89
N PHE A 69 11.08 16.27 21.09
CA PHE A 69 11.95 15.59 22.03
C PHE A 69 11.22 15.22 23.32
N GLY A 70 9.90 15.22 23.30
CA GLY A 70 9.05 14.87 24.42
C GLY A 70 9.10 13.39 24.74
N ARG A 71 8.57 13.05 25.90
CA ARG A 71 8.51 11.66 26.37
C ARG A 71 7.66 10.76 25.46
N TYR A 72 6.67 11.30 24.79
CA TYR A 72 5.76 10.55 23.92
C TYR A 72 6.09 10.72 22.44
N ALA A 73 7.15 11.44 22.08
CA ALA A 73 7.48 11.75 20.69
C ALA A 73 7.72 10.50 19.84
N GLU A 74 8.61 9.61 20.26
CA GLU A 74 8.90 8.36 19.54
C GLU A 74 7.66 7.46 19.44
N GLN A 75 6.89 7.41 20.52
CA GLN A 75 5.64 6.67 20.59
C GLN A 75 4.61 7.22 19.60
N ALA A 76 4.41 8.55 19.58
CA ALA A 76 3.50 9.22 18.67
C ALA A 76 3.89 8.99 17.20
N GLN A 77 5.19 9.05 16.87
CA GLN A 77 5.69 8.73 15.54
C GLN A 77 5.36 7.30 15.12
N SER A 78 5.56 6.32 16.01
CA SER A 78 5.21 4.93 15.73
C SER A 78 3.70 4.73 15.54
N GLU A 79 2.88 5.40 16.35
CA GLU A 79 1.42 5.31 16.27
C GLU A 79 0.84 6.04 15.05
N LEU A 80 1.50 7.10 14.57
CA LEU A 80 1.13 7.78 13.31
C LEU A 80 1.16 6.82 12.12
N ILE A 81 2.13 5.92 12.06
CA ILE A 81 2.21 4.89 11.00
C ILE A 81 0.90 4.09 10.96
N TYR A 82 0.44 3.65 12.13
CA TYR A 82 -0.79 2.88 12.25
C TYR A 82 -2.04 3.71 11.98
N ALA A 83 -2.11 4.91 12.55
CA ALA A 83 -3.27 5.80 12.41
C ALA A 83 -3.50 6.20 10.94
N PHE A 84 -2.47 6.59 10.20
CA PHE A 84 -2.55 6.85 8.77
C PHE A 84 -3.02 5.63 7.98
N PHE A 85 -2.44 4.46 8.26
CA PHE A 85 -2.85 3.21 7.59
C PHE A 85 -4.34 2.91 7.82
N MET A 86 -4.80 3.01 9.07
CA MET A 86 -6.20 2.74 9.42
C MET A 86 -7.16 3.79 8.85
N ASN A 87 -6.72 5.04 8.72
CA ASN A 87 -7.48 6.11 8.10
C ASN A 87 -7.58 5.98 6.57
N GLY A 88 -6.72 5.16 5.97
CA GLY A 88 -6.71 4.93 4.53
C GLY A 88 -5.71 5.77 3.77
N GLU A 89 -4.84 6.44 4.46
CA GLU A 89 -3.78 7.29 3.96
C GLU A 89 -2.49 6.47 3.81
N ASP A 90 -2.51 5.53 2.85
CA ASP A 90 -1.45 4.54 2.69
C ASP A 90 -0.09 5.19 2.37
N GLU A 91 -0.07 6.29 1.61
CA GLU A 91 1.16 7.04 1.31
C GLU A 91 1.73 7.72 2.55
N ALA A 92 0.89 8.41 3.32
CA ALA A 92 1.32 9.04 4.58
C ALA A 92 1.82 8.01 5.60
N SER A 93 1.19 6.82 5.64
CA SER A 93 1.66 5.71 6.48
C SER A 93 3.05 5.23 6.05
N HIS A 94 3.31 5.11 4.74
CA HIS A 94 4.61 4.73 4.20
C HIS A 94 5.68 5.77 4.57
N GLU A 95 5.40 7.05 4.33
CA GLU A 95 6.30 8.16 4.64
C GLU A 95 6.60 8.25 6.15
N ALA A 96 5.57 8.08 7.00
CA ALA A 96 5.74 8.04 8.44
C ALA A 96 6.63 6.87 8.89
N ALA A 97 6.48 5.69 8.26
CA ALA A 97 7.33 4.54 8.54
C ALA A 97 8.80 4.80 8.13
N GLU A 98 9.04 5.36 6.95
CA GLU A 98 10.39 5.72 6.52
C GLU A 98 11.02 6.79 7.42
N LYS A 99 10.24 7.79 7.82
CA LYS A 99 10.69 8.82 8.76
C LYS A 99 11.08 8.21 10.10
N PHE A 100 10.26 7.31 10.65
CA PHE A 100 10.54 6.61 11.90
C PHE A 100 11.82 5.79 11.82
N ILE A 101 11.99 5.00 10.74
CA ILE A 101 13.19 4.19 10.50
C ILE A 101 14.46 5.06 10.47
N ARG A 102 14.39 6.22 9.83
CA ARG A 102 15.51 7.14 9.71
C ARG A 102 15.86 7.84 11.02
N LEU A 103 14.85 8.25 11.78
CA LEU A 103 15.06 9.00 13.03
C LEU A 103 15.38 8.09 14.22
N ASN A 104 14.81 6.89 14.25
CA ASN A 104 14.87 5.98 15.39
C ASN A 104 15.44 4.59 14.99
N PRO A 105 16.66 4.49 14.39
CA PRO A 105 17.16 3.25 13.79
C PRO A 105 17.48 2.15 14.82
N ARG A 106 17.55 2.47 16.11
CA ARG A 106 17.80 1.53 17.20
C ARG A 106 16.60 1.32 18.11
N HIS A 107 15.42 1.82 17.71
CA HIS A 107 14.22 1.67 18.52
C HIS A 107 13.83 0.18 18.67
N PRO A 108 13.42 -0.30 19.86
CA PRO A 108 13.06 -1.71 20.07
C PRO A 108 12.02 -2.24 19.10
N ASN A 109 11.04 -1.42 18.71
CA ASN A 109 9.95 -1.77 17.78
C ASN A 109 10.23 -1.30 16.33
N ILE A 110 11.49 -1.19 15.92
CA ILE A 110 11.84 -0.76 14.56
C ILE A 110 11.34 -1.74 13.50
N ASP A 111 11.24 -3.01 13.83
CA ASP A 111 10.69 -4.06 12.99
C ASP A 111 9.25 -3.79 12.56
N TYR A 112 8.43 -3.19 13.44
CA TYR A 112 7.07 -2.75 13.12
C TYR A 112 7.06 -1.72 12.00
N ALA A 113 7.95 -0.72 12.05
CA ALA A 113 8.01 0.31 11.00
C ALA A 113 8.43 -0.27 9.65
N TYR A 114 9.42 -1.18 9.60
CA TYR A 114 9.79 -1.90 8.38
C TYR A 114 8.64 -2.75 7.83
N PHE A 115 7.91 -3.44 8.70
CA PHE A 115 6.74 -4.23 8.31
C PHE A 115 5.64 -3.35 7.73
N MET A 116 5.28 -2.27 8.42
CA MET A 116 4.20 -1.37 7.99
C MET A 116 4.54 -0.61 6.72
N ARG A 117 5.82 -0.25 6.49
CA ARG A 117 6.29 0.34 5.24
C ARG A 117 5.89 -0.56 4.06
N GLY A 118 6.21 -1.85 4.13
CA GLY A 118 5.87 -2.80 3.07
C GLY A 118 4.36 -3.05 2.91
N ILE A 119 3.60 -3.00 4.01
CA ILE A 119 2.14 -3.15 3.97
C ILE A 119 1.48 -1.92 3.33
N ALA A 120 1.95 -0.73 3.66
CA ALA A 120 1.45 0.52 3.09
C ALA A 120 1.70 0.60 1.58
N SER A 121 2.92 0.25 1.12
CA SER A 121 3.23 0.15 -0.32
C SER A 121 2.28 -0.78 -1.07
N TYR A 122 1.90 -1.91 -0.45
CA TYR A 122 0.98 -2.85 -1.07
C TYR A 122 -0.45 -2.33 -1.17
N THR A 123 -0.93 -1.58 -0.17
CA THR A 123 -2.32 -1.08 -0.13
C THR A 123 -2.52 0.15 -0.99
N ARG A 124 -1.50 0.94 -1.21
CA ARG A 124 -1.50 2.17 -2.01
C ARG A 124 -2.10 1.97 -3.41
N ASP A 125 -1.66 0.95 -4.13
CA ASP A 125 -2.11 0.70 -5.52
C ASP A 125 -3.55 0.18 -5.61
N LYS A 126 -4.14 -0.25 -4.50
CA LYS A 126 -5.48 -0.82 -4.53
C LYS A 126 -6.59 0.20 -4.76
N GLY A 127 -6.36 1.46 -4.44
CA GLY A 127 -7.33 2.53 -4.55
C GLY A 127 -8.68 2.22 -3.88
N MET A 128 -9.49 3.23 -3.64
CA MET A 128 -10.81 3.08 -3.00
C MET A 128 -11.75 2.18 -3.83
N PHE A 129 -11.64 2.21 -5.16
CA PHE A 129 -12.49 1.45 -6.09
C PHE A 129 -12.14 -0.04 -6.19
N ALA A 130 -10.88 -0.43 -5.97
CA ALA A 130 -10.48 -1.84 -6.01
C ALA A 130 -11.02 -2.66 -4.82
N ARG A 131 -11.50 -2.00 -3.77
CA ARG A 131 -12.20 -2.65 -2.65
C ARG A 131 -13.63 -3.06 -3.02
N VAL A 132 -14.28 -2.33 -3.92
CA VAL A 132 -15.67 -2.54 -4.32
C VAL A 132 -15.77 -3.51 -5.50
N PHE A 133 -14.82 -3.44 -6.43
CA PHE A 133 -14.82 -4.29 -7.62
C PHE A 133 -13.70 -5.33 -7.51
N LYS A 134 -14.03 -6.62 -7.61
CA LYS A 134 -13.08 -7.74 -7.76
C LYS A 134 -12.41 -7.65 -9.14
N SER A 135 -11.61 -6.62 -9.40
CA SER A 135 -10.87 -6.52 -10.65
C SER A 135 -9.60 -7.37 -10.58
N ASP A 136 -9.28 -8.04 -11.66
CA ASP A 136 -8.02 -8.77 -11.80
C ASP A 136 -6.86 -7.77 -11.80
N LEU A 137 -6.05 -7.79 -10.74
CA LEU A 137 -4.91 -6.90 -10.56
C LEU A 137 -3.74 -7.23 -11.49
N SER A 138 -3.77 -8.41 -12.15
CA SER A 138 -2.66 -8.82 -13.02
C SER A 138 -2.50 -7.96 -14.28
N ASN A 139 -3.54 -7.24 -14.69
CA ASN A 139 -3.55 -6.37 -15.88
C ASN A 139 -3.42 -4.87 -15.56
N ARG A 140 -3.10 -4.53 -14.30
CA ARG A 140 -2.92 -3.14 -13.85
C ARG A 140 -1.46 -2.83 -13.59
N ASP A 141 -1.17 -1.56 -13.35
CA ASP A 141 0.09 -1.17 -12.74
C ASP A 141 0.26 -1.84 -11.38
N ILE A 142 1.39 -2.53 -11.20
CA ILE A 142 1.75 -3.27 -10.00
C ILE A 142 3.04 -2.73 -9.37
N SER A 143 3.36 -1.46 -9.61
CA SER A 143 4.58 -0.81 -9.07
C SER A 143 4.63 -0.90 -7.56
N GLY A 144 3.53 -0.60 -6.86
CA GLY A 144 3.42 -0.73 -5.42
C GLY A 144 3.51 -2.19 -4.95
N ALA A 145 2.99 -3.16 -5.74
CA ALA A 145 3.17 -4.57 -5.40
C ALA A 145 4.64 -5.01 -5.50
N LYS A 146 5.40 -4.51 -6.50
CA LYS A 146 6.84 -4.76 -6.63
C LYS A 146 7.62 -4.09 -5.51
N GLN A 147 7.28 -2.85 -5.15
CA GLN A 147 7.88 -2.13 -4.03
C GLN A 147 7.62 -2.86 -2.72
N ALA A 148 6.36 -3.22 -2.43
CA ALA A 148 5.99 -3.99 -1.25
C ALA A 148 6.72 -5.33 -1.15
N PHE A 149 6.91 -6.01 -2.30
CA PHE A 149 7.68 -7.25 -2.35
C PHE A 149 9.14 -7.03 -1.92
N SER A 150 9.78 -5.98 -2.40
CA SER A 150 11.15 -5.60 -2.03
C SER A 150 11.24 -5.26 -0.54
N GLU A 151 10.36 -4.40 -0.05
CA GLU A 151 10.35 -3.91 1.34
C GLU A 151 10.04 -5.02 2.36
N LEU A 152 9.06 -5.89 2.06
CA LEU A 152 8.75 -7.03 2.93
C LEU A 152 9.85 -8.10 2.88
N SER A 153 10.55 -8.26 1.76
CA SER A 153 11.71 -9.15 1.67
C SER A 153 12.87 -8.62 2.51
N GLU A 154 13.13 -7.29 2.45
CA GLU A 154 14.10 -6.63 3.32
C GLU A 154 13.73 -6.81 4.80
N PHE A 155 12.47 -6.61 5.15
CA PHE A 155 11.97 -6.81 6.51
C PHE A 155 12.28 -8.23 7.03
N LEU A 156 11.93 -9.26 6.25
CA LEU A 156 12.18 -10.65 6.67
C LEU A 156 13.67 -11.00 6.78
N THR A 157 14.51 -10.37 5.96
CA THR A 157 15.96 -10.56 6.03
C THR A 157 16.55 -9.92 7.29
N ARG A 158 16.07 -8.73 7.67
CA ARG A 158 16.55 -8.00 8.85
C ARG A 158 15.97 -8.51 10.16
N PHE A 159 14.68 -8.91 10.14
CA PHE A 159 13.91 -9.24 11.34
C PHE A 159 13.19 -10.60 11.21
N PRO A 160 13.93 -11.70 10.98
CA PRO A 160 13.31 -13.02 10.75
C PRO A 160 12.54 -13.56 11.98
N GLN A 161 12.86 -13.06 13.17
CA GLN A 161 12.22 -13.47 14.44
C GLN A 161 11.12 -12.49 14.89
N SER A 162 10.81 -11.47 14.10
CA SER A 162 9.74 -10.51 14.42
C SER A 162 8.39 -11.23 14.50
N GLN A 163 7.54 -10.80 15.43
CA GLN A 163 6.15 -11.27 15.52
C GLN A 163 5.34 -11.02 14.23
N TYR A 164 5.77 -10.08 13.39
CA TYR A 164 5.14 -9.75 12.11
C TYR A 164 5.67 -10.61 10.94
N ALA A 165 6.73 -11.40 11.15
CA ALA A 165 7.35 -12.21 10.10
C ALA A 165 6.37 -13.23 9.44
N PRO A 166 5.49 -13.92 10.18
CA PRO A 166 4.49 -14.81 9.55
C PRO A 166 3.52 -14.06 8.61
N TYR A 167 3.12 -12.84 8.98
CA TYR A 167 2.23 -12.00 8.15
C TYR A 167 2.94 -11.52 6.87
N ALA A 168 4.18 -11.06 7.00
CA ALA A 168 5.00 -10.65 5.86
C ALA A 168 5.25 -11.80 4.89
N SER A 169 5.56 -13.01 5.40
CA SER A 169 5.78 -14.21 4.60
C SER A 169 4.54 -14.58 3.78
N GLN A 170 3.36 -14.58 4.39
CA GLN A 170 2.11 -14.83 3.67
C GLN A 170 1.84 -13.78 2.59
N ARG A 171 2.16 -12.52 2.87
CA ARG A 171 2.02 -11.45 1.90
C ARG A 171 2.96 -11.62 0.72
N LEU A 172 4.21 -12.02 0.97
CA LEU A 172 5.19 -12.28 -0.08
C LEU A 172 4.77 -13.42 -1.01
N ILE A 173 4.16 -14.50 -0.49
CA ILE A 173 3.62 -15.59 -1.33
C ILE A 173 2.58 -15.03 -2.31
N TYR A 174 1.67 -14.19 -1.83
CA TYR A 174 0.67 -13.56 -2.68
C TYR A 174 1.30 -12.60 -3.72
N LEU A 175 2.23 -11.75 -3.28
CA LEU A 175 2.90 -10.78 -4.16
C LEU A 175 3.69 -11.46 -5.26
N ARG A 176 4.41 -12.55 -4.96
CA ARG A 176 5.08 -13.38 -5.96
C ARG A 176 4.12 -13.85 -7.06
N SER A 177 3.00 -14.42 -6.66
CA SER A 177 1.99 -14.89 -7.62
C SER A 177 1.41 -13.73 -8.45
N LEU A 178 1.15 -12.58 -7.83
CA LEU A 178 0.62 -11.40 -8.52
C LEU A 178 1.61 -10.87 -9.56
N ILE A 179 2.89 -10.70 -9.17
CA ILE A 179 3.93 -10.20 -10.07
C ILE A 179 4.14 -11.17 -11.23
N ALA A 180 4.22 -12.47 -10.96
CA ALA A 180 4.38 -13.49 -11.99
C ALA A 180 3.20 -13.49 -12.99
N LYS A 181 1.97 -13.38 -12.51
CA LYS A 181 0.76 -13.27 -13.37
C LYS A 181 0.79 -12.05 -14.26
N ASN A 182 1.19 -10.89 -13.74
CA ASN A 182 1.29 -9.66 -14.50
C ASN A 182 2.36 -9.78 -15.63
N GLU A 183 3.53 -10.32 -15.32
CA GLU A 183 4.57 -10.54 -16.33
C GLU A 183 4.11 -11.52 -17.42
N LEU A 184 3.40 -12.59 -17.04
CA LEU A 184 2.89 -13.56 -18.01
C LEU A 184 1.69 -13.04 -18.80
N ALA A 185 0.87 -12.17 -18.25
CA ALA A 185 -0.18 -11.48 -19.03
C ALA A 185 0.45 -10.58 -20.13
N ALA A 186 1.56 -9.90 -19.80
CA ALA A 186 2.33 -9.17 -20.79
C ALA A 186 2.98 -10.11 -21.84
N ALA A 187 3.48 -11.28 -21.43
CA ALA A 187 4.01 -12.28 -22.35
C ALA A 187 2.96 -12.77 -23.35
N ASP A 188 1.74 -13.10 -22.86
CA ASP A 188 0.62 -13.51 -23.72
C ASP A 188 0.26 -12.44 -24.77
N TYR A 189 0.30 -11.17 -24.36
CA TYR A 189 0.07 -10.07 -25.30
C TYR A 189 1.14 -10.02 -26.39
N TYR A 190 2.42 -10.23 -26.06
CA TYR A 190 3.51 -10.27 -27.04
C TYR A 190 3.44 -11.51 -27.94
N ILE A 191 3.04 -12.69 -27.42
CA ILE A 191 2.83 -13.90 -28.23
C ILE A 191 1.78 -13.66 -29.32
N LYS A 192 0.62 -13.08 -28.95
CA LYS A 192 -0.45 -12.73 -29.90
C LYS A 192 0.02 -11.84 -31.05
N ARG A 193 1.07 -11.05 -30.81
CA ARG A 193 1.71 -10.17 -31.79
C ARG A 193 2.93 -10.81 -32.48
N LYS A 194 3.22 -12.08 -32.21
CA LYS A 194 4.40 -12.80 -32.70
C LYS A 194 5.74 -12.14 -32.30
N ALA A 195 5.73 -11.34 -31.24
CA ALA A 195 6.91 -10.69 -30.66
C ALA A 195 7.58 -11.63 -29.63
N TYR A 196 8.04 -12.79 -30.09
CA TYR A 196 8.50 -13.90 -29.24
C TYR A 196 9.69 -13.53 -28.36
N VAL A 197 10.62 -12.68 -28.82
CA VAL A 197 11.74 -12.20 -27.99
C VAL A 197 11.25 -11.39 -26.77
N ALA A 198 10.24 -10.54 -26.97
CA ALA A 198 9.67 -9.77 -25.88
C ALA A 198 8.89 -10.67 -24.89
N ALA A 199 8.13 -11.63 -25.39
CA ALA A 199 7.43 -12.63 -24.58
C ALA A 199 8.42 -13.47 -23.75
N LEU A 200 9.50 -13.92 -24.38
CA LEU A 200 10.55 -14.71 -23.74
C LEU A 200 11.21 -13.95 -22.57
N ARG A 201 11.49 -12.65 -22.74
CA ARG A 201 12.03 -11.81 -21.66
C ARG A 201 11.11 -11.80 -20.43
N ARG A 202 9.81 -11.71 -20.65
CA ARG A 202 8.82 -11.74 -19.54
C ARG A 202 8.79 -13.09 -18.84
N ALA A 203 8.78 -14.16 -19.60
CA ALA A 203 8.81 -15.51 -19.04
C ALA A 203 10.11 -15.78 -18.27
N LYS A 204 11.26 -15.42 -18.83
CA LYS A 204 12.57 -15.54 -18.18
C LYS A 204 12.63 -14.75 -16.87
N TYR A 205 12.07 -13.52 -16.83
CA TYR A 205 12.01 -12.75 -15.60
C TYR A 205 11.32 -13.53 -14.47
N VAL A 206 10.21 -14.23 -14.77
CA VAL A 206 9.50 -15.05 -13.77
C VAL A 206 10.35 -16.24 -13.33
N ILE A 207 10.98 -16.94 -14.28
CA ILE A 207 11.79 -18.13 -14.02
C ILE A 207 13.01 -17.78 -13.14
N GLU A 208 13.69 -16.69 -13.45
CA GLU A 208 14.95 -16.30 -12.82
C GLU A 208 14.75 -15.56 -11.50
N ASN A 209 13.76 -14.67 -11.42
CA ASN A 209 13.59 -13.77 -10.27
C ASN A 209 12.45 -14.20 -9.32
N ILE A 210 11.54 -15.07 -9.77
CA ILE A 210 10.37 -15.49 -8.98
C ILE A 210 10.18 -17.03 -9.08
N PRO A 211 11.22 -17.84 -8.91
CA PRO A 211 11.18 -19.28 -9.21
C PRO A 211 10.17 -20.07 -8.35
N ASN A 212 9.82 -19.59 -7.16
CA ASN A 212 8.89 -20.24 -6.24
C ASN A 212 7.45 -19.71 -6.36
N SER A 213 7.06 -19.26 -7.55
CA SER A 213 5.71 -18.83 -7.85
C SER A 213 4.84 -19.99 -8.34
N SER A 214 3.54 -19.98 -8.07
CA SER A 214 2.57 -20.88 -8.68
C SER A 214 2.52 -20.79 -10.22
N GLU A 215 3.05 -19.69 -10.77
CA GLU A 215 3.08 -19.41 -12.22
C GLU A 215 4.36 -19.86 -12.92
N THR A 216 5.35 -20.38 -12.18
CA THR A 216 6.67 -20.74 -12.74
C THR A 216 6.56 -21.78 -13.85
N MET A 217 5.67 -22.77 -13.70
CA MET A 217 5.42 -23.75 -14.74
C MET A 217 4.84 -23.13 -16.01
N ARG A 218 3.93 -22.19 -15.87
CA ARG A 218 3.38 -21.45 -16.99
C ARG A 218 4.46 -20.63 -17.69
N ALA A 219 5.36 -20.01 -16.91
CA ALA A 219 6.50 -19.27 -17.45
C ALA A 219 7.44 -20.19 -18.27
N LEU A 220 7.73 -21.39 -17.78
CA LEU A 220 8.52 -22.37 -18.53
C LEU A 220 7.85 -22.76 -19.85
N LYS A 221 6.53 -23.02 -19.85
CA LYS A 221 5.77 -23.34 -21.07
C LYS A 221 5.80 -22.19 -22.08
N VAL A 222 5.67 -20.94 -21.61
CA VAL A 222 5.78 -19.74 -22.45
C VAL A 222 7.19 -19.61 -23.04
N ALA A 223 8.24 -19.81 -22.23
CA ALA A 223 9.62 -19.77 -22.71
C ALA A 223 9.89 -20.85 -23.77
N ARG A 224 9.41 -22.07 -23.53
CA ARG A 224 9.48 -23.18 -24.48
C ARG A 224 8.84 -22.84 -25.83
N GLU A 225 7.62 -22.32 -25.81
CA GLU A 225 6.92 -21.88 -27.02
C GLU A 225 7.71 -20.82 -27.77
N CYS A 226 8.23 -19.82 -27.05
CA CYS A 226 9.04 -18.75 -27.65
C CYS A 226 10.33 -19.30 -28.28
N TYR A 227 11.05 -20.20 -27.63
CA TYR A 227 12.24 -20.82 -28.19
C TYR A 227 11.94 -21.62 -29.45
N LYS A 228 10.84 -22.39 -29.45
CA LYS A 228 10.37 -23.12 -30.63
C LYS A 228 10.13 -22.17 -31.82
N GLU A 229 9.40 -21.10 -31.63
CA GLU A 229 9.05 -20.14 -32.67
C GLU A 229 10.25 -19.31 -33.18
N LEU A 230 11.27 -19.18 -32.31
CA LEU A 230 12.55 -18.51 -32.69
C LEU A 230 13.57 -19.47 -33.30
N GLY A 231 13.31 -20.79 -33.38
CA GLY A 231 14.19 -21.78 -33.91
C GLY A 231 15.35 -22.21 -33.01
N TYR A 232 15.27 -21.90 -31.72
CA TYR A 232 16.28 -22.28 -30.70
C TYR A 232 15.93 -23.64 -30.07
N PHE A 233 16.08 -24.72 -30.84
CA PHE A 233 15.61 -26.05 -30.42
C PHE A 233 16.41 -26.64 -29.25
N GLU A 234 17.71 -26.40 -29.16
CA GLU A 234 18.51 -26.84 -28.00
C GLU A 234 18.00 -26.24 -26.68
N LEU A 235 17.73 -24.93 -26.66
CA LEU A 235 17.19 -24.25 -25.48
C LEU A 235 15.75 -24.69 -25.17
N MET A 236 14.99 -25.09 -26.17
CA MET A 236 13.66 -25.68 -25.97
C MET A 236 13.76 -27.01 -25.26
N ASP A 237 14.71 -27.87 -25.68
CA ASP A 237 14.95 -29.19 -25.08
C ASP A 237 15.43 -29.05 -23.62
N ASP A 238 16.32 -28.09 -23.33
CA ASP A 238 16.73 -27.76 -21.94
C ASP A 238 15.53 -27.39 -21.06
N ILE A 239 14.59 -26.57 -21.58
CA ILE A 239 13.35 -26.25 -20.85
C ILE A 239 12.47 -27.47 -20.66
N ASP A 240 12.38 -28.39 -21.65
CA ASP A 240 11.61 -29.63 -21.51
C ASP A 240 12.21 -30.53 -20.42
N ASP A 241 13.52 -30.59 -20.29
CA ASP A 241 14.20 -31.31 -19.20
C ASP A 241 13.88 -30.71 -17.84
N VAL A 242 13.92 -29.37 -17.71
CA VAL A 242 13.52 -28.69 -16.48
C VAL A 242 12.05 -28.95 -16.12
N ILE A 243 11.14 -28.91 -17.11
CA ILE A 243 9.73 -29.23 -16.91
C ILE A 243 9.56 -30.67 -16.43
N ASN A 244 10.25 -31.63 -17.04
CA ASN A 244 10.17 -33.02 -16.72
C ASN A 244 10.69 -33.34 -15.31
N ALA A 245 11.84 -32.77 -14.95
CA ALA A 245 12.43 -32.89 -13.61
C ALA A 245 11.50 -32.40 -12.49
N ASN A 246 10.68 -31.37 -12.79
CA ASN A 246 9.82 -30.70 -11.80
C ASN A 246 8.34 -31.14 -11.84
N LYS A 247 7.95 -32.07 -12.70
CA LYS A 247 6.56 -32.56 -12.83
C LYS A 247 5.97 -33.06 -11.51
N HIS A 248 6.77 -33.65 -10.64
CA HIS A 248 6.33 -34.16 -9.34
C HIS A 248 6.00 -33.05 -8.32
N LEU A 249 6.58 -31.87 -8.47
CA LEU A 249 6.30 -30.69 -7.65
C LEU A 249 5.02 -29.97 -8.07
N LEU A 250 4.48 -30.35 -9.22
CA LEU A 250 3.37 -29.68 -9.89
C LEU A 250 2.00 -30.30 -9.59
N LYS A 251 1.85 -31.02 -8.50
CA LYS A 251 0.51 -31.25 -7.99
C LYS A 251 -0.11 -29.87 -7.78
N GLU A 252 -1.05 -29.55 -8.68
CA GLU A 252 -1.82 -28.30 -8.67
C GLU A 252 -2.26 -27.99 -7.23
N GLU A 253 -1.55 -27.09 -6.57
CA GLU A 253 -2.12 -26.40 -5.43
C GLU A 253 -3.27 -25.57 -5.99
N LYS A 254 -4.47 -26.14 -5.98
CA LYS A 254 -5.69 -25.32 -6.14
C LYS A 254 -5.55 -24.17 -5.17
N PRO A 255 -5.61 -22.90 -5.64
CA PRO A 255 -5.44 -21.76 -4.76
C PRO A 255 -6.45 -21.91 -3.63
N LYS A 256 -5.98 -22.17 -2.41
CA LYS A 256 -6.82 -22.14 -1.22
C LYS A 256 -7.51 -20.79 -1.26
N LYS A 257 -8.86 -20.78 -1.36
CA LYS A 257 -9.64 -19.55 -1.32
C LYS A 257 -9.11 -18.73 -0.16
N SER A 258 -8.41 -17.66 -0.48
CA SER A 258 -7.90 -16.72 0.51
C SER A 258 -9.12 -16.25 1.31
N ARG A 259 -9.26 -16.72 2.54
CA ARG A 259 -10.12 -16.09 3.52
C ARG A 259 -9.73 -14.61 3.51
N ASN A 260 -10.69 -13.72 3.56
CA ASN A 260 -10.58 -12.26 3.49
C ASN A 260 -9.41 -11.68 4.32
N PHE A 261 -8.17 -11.97 3.91
CA PHE A 261 -6.93 -11.48 4.50
C PHE A 261 -6.69 -9.98 4.16
N PHE A 262 -7.64 -9.41 3.44
CA PHE A 262 -7.60 -8.04 2.94
C PHE A 262 -8.35 -7.03 3.82
N SER A 263 -8.78 -7.42 5.02
CA SER A 263 -9.22 -6.41 5.98
C SER A 263 -8.00 -5.57 6.40
N ARG A 264 -8.20 -4.29 6.67
CA ARG A 264 -7.20 -3.41 7.31
C ARG A 264 -6.92 -3.83 8.77
N ASN A 265 -6.78 -5.12 9.01
CA ASN A 265 -6.39 -5.69 10.28
C ASN A 265 -4.86 -5.86 10.29
N ALA A 266 -4.14 -4.76 10.02
CA ALA A 266 -2.74 -4.74 10.42
C ALA A 266 -2.70 -4.77 11.95
N PRO A 267 -1.85 -5.60 12.56
CA PRO A 267 -1.70 -5.57 14.00
C PRO A 267 -1.24 -4.17 14.44
N ALA A 268 -1.89 -3.65 15.48
CA ALA A 268 -1.44 -2.42 16.12
C ALA A 268 -0.01 -2.58 16.66
N PRO A 269 0.78 -1.50 16.76
CA PRO A 269 2.08 -1.56 17.40
C PRO A 269 1.91 -2.08 18.82
N THR A 270 2.63 -3.14 19.17
CA THR A 270 2.74 -3.56 20.56
C THR A 270 3.70 -2.62 21.25
N LEU A 271 3.15 -1.83 22.14
CA LEU A 271 3.88 -0.83 22.90
C LEU A 271 4.21 -1.46 24.25
N ASN A 272 5.47 -1.84 24.41
CA ASN A 272 6.04 -2.22 25.71
C ASN A 272 6.67 -1.01 26.38
#